data_96e176635bd26c45c18774263812390c
#
_entry.id   96e176635bd26c45c18774263812390c
#
_cell.length_a   1.000
_cell.length_b   1.000
_cell.length_c   1.000
_cell.angle_alpha   90.00
_cell.angle_beta   90.00
_cell.angle_gamma   90.00
#
_symmetry.space_group_name_H-M   'P 1'
#
loop_
_entity.id
_entity.type
_entity.pdbx_description
1 polymer ?
#
loop_
_entity_poly.entity_id
_entity_poly.type
_entity_poly.pdbx_seq_one_letter_code
_entity_poly.pdbx_strand_id
1 'polypeptide(L)'
;MGFFKTLFTGKEESEEDKQEQQKKNQFDVFKYDGIQAQRIGKLEYALECFRRALELRDDMETRLIYANALVSANDLEGAIEQLEKVRETAPDNKEVLLNLAELYFQTEQYEQMEDICNAALQLDDSEPATHYQLAKMYKAKGDMISAVAQCTLAISKLDEPFAEAYYLRAQLLMEMQQYTEAEADVDVILQLDEENDEYLMLKGECCEALQKPEEAKECYTKVKTINPYVTNAYLRLGAILMAEGKKDEAAKIVEEGLQLAPEELKNVNGEYSNVEQEMHDAYKAMDPLGFNVGI
;
A
#
# COMPACT_ATOMS: atom_id res chain seq x y z
N MET A 1 13.00 -22.75 75.45
CA MET A 1 12.70 -21.41 74.87
C MET A 1 13.72 -21.13 73.81
N GLY A 2 13.46 -21.24 72.54
CA GLY A 2 14.44 -21.04 71.47
C GLY A 2 14.02 -21.49 70.09
N PHE A 3 12.71 -21.43 69.73
CA PHE A 3 12.25 -21.90 68.42
C PHE A 3 11.45 -20.89 67.62
N PHE A 4 11.49 -19.59 67.95
CA PHE A 4 10.66 -18.57 67.29
C PHE A 4 11.48 -17.35 66.78
N LYS A 5 12.79 -17.53 66.53
CA LYS A 5 13.62 -16.39 66.09
C LYS A 5 14.10 -16.43 64.62
N THR A 6 13.64 -17.39 63.82
CA THR A 6 14.14 -17.58 62.44
C THR A 6 13.07 -17.37 61.35
N LEU A 7 11.93 -16.70 61.66
CA LEU A 7 10.84 -16.55 60.69
C LEU A 7 10.60 -15.10 60.22
N PHE A 8 11.48 -14.16 60.54
CA PHE A 8 11.37 -12.75 60.09
C PHE A 8 12.77 -12.13 59.82
N THR A 9 13.62 -12.82 59.07
CA THR A 9 14.68 -12.11 58.33
C THR A 9 14.21 -11.97 56.89
N GLY A 10 13.26 -11.05 56.66
CA GLY A 10 13.11 -10.46 55.38
C GLY A 10 14.45 -9.86 55.04
N LYS A 11 15.15 -10.24 53.95
CA LYS A 11 16.26 -9.53 53.41
C LYS A 11 15.82 -8.08 53.33
N GLU A 12 16.48 -7.17 54.04
CA GLU A 12 16.28 -5.74 53.79
C GLU A 12 16.68 -5.51 52.36
N GLU A 13 15.69 -5.12 51.50
CA GLU A 13 15.97 -4.76 50.13
C GLU A 13 17.01 -3.63 50.13
N SER A 14 18.06 -3.82 49.36
CA SER A 14 19.09 -2.77 49.22
C SER A 14 18.49 -1.53 48.60
N GLU A 15 19.14 -0.36 48.81
CA GLU A 15 18.69 0.87 48.14
C GLU A 15 18.72 0.74 46.61
N GLU A 16 19.63 -0.09 46.09
CA GLU A 16 19.73 -0.43 44.66
C GLU A 16 18.51 -1.22 44.21
N ASP A 17 18.09 -2.27 44.97
CA ASP A 17 16.88 -3.06 44.67
C ASP A 17 15.64 -2.18 44.65
N LYS A 18 15.51 -1.24 45.57
CA LYS A 18 14.38 -0.31 45.62
C LYS A 18 14.38 0.66 44.43
N GLN A 19 15.52 1.16 44.02
CA GLN A 19 15.66 2.04 42.84
C GLN A 19 15.36 1.29 41.55
N GLU A 20 15.82 0.05 41.41
CA GLU A 20 15.53 -0.80 40.26
C GLU A 20 14.03 -1.11 40.17
N GLN A 21 13.40 -1.47 41.29
CA GLN A 21 11.95 -1.70 41.33
C GLN A 21 11.15 -0.43 41.00
N GLN A 22 11.63 0.74 41.45
CA GLN A 22 10.98 2.02 41.13
C GLN A 22 11.10 2.33 39.62
N LYS A 23 12.27 2.12 39.02
CA LYS A 23 12.46 2.30 37.57
C LYS A 23 11.56 1.36 36.76
N LYS A 24 11.46 0.09 37.19
CA LYS A 24 10.57 -0.90 36.57
C LYS A 24 9.11 -0.45 36.64
N ASN A 25 8.64 -0.03 37.80
CA ASN A 25 7.27 0.45 37.96
C ASN A 25 7.00 1.68 37.10
N GLN A 26 7.94 2.61 37.01
CA GLN A 26 7.80 3.81 36.15
C GLN A 26 7.78 3.43 34.67
N PHE A 27 8.62 2.49 34.23
CA PHE A 27 8.59 1.96 32.89
C PHE A 27 7.21 1.39 32.53
N ASP A 28 6.67 0.53 33.40
CA ASP A 28 5.37 -0.12 33.17
C ASP A 28 4.25 0.93 33.10
N VAL A 29 4.30 1.98 33.95
CA VAL A 29 3.33 3.10 33.91
C VAL A 29 3.42 3.84 32.58
N PHE A 30 4.63 4.26 32.15
CA PHE A 30 4.77 4.99 30.90
C PHE A 30 4.36 4.14 29.69
N LYS A 31 4.78 2.87 29.62
CA LYS A 31 4.38 1.95 28.55
C LYS A 31 2.85 1.85 28.48
N TYR A 32 2.19 1.61 29.61
CA TYR A 32 0.74 1.48 29.67
C TYR A 32 0.01 2.77 29.31
N ASP A 33 0.44 3.90 29.86
CA ASP A 33 -0.13 5.21 29.55
C ASP A 33 0.01 5.56 28.07
N GLY A 34 1.15 5.22 27.47
CA GLY A 34 1.38 5.38 26.03
C GLY A 34 0.39 4.57 25.19
N ILE A 35 0.20 3.29 25.52
CA ILE A 35 -0.78 2.42 24.84
C ILE A 35 -2.20 2.98 24.98
N GLN A 36 -2.60 3.43 26.17
CA GLN A 36 -3.93 4.00 26.38
C GLN A 36 -4.11 5.32 25.62
N ALA A 37 -3.08 6.18 25.63
CA ALA A 37 -3.09 7.44 24.90
C ALA A 37 -3.24 7.22 23.38
N GLN A 38 -2.52 6.25 22.80
CA GLN A 38 -2.64 5.90 21.40
C GLN A 38 -4.07 5.42 21.06
N ARG A 39 -4.67 4.57 21.91
CA ARG A 39 -6.04 4.07 21.72
C ARG A 39 -7.11 5.16 21.71
N ILE A 40 -6.89 6.25 22.45
CA ILE A 40 -7.83 7.41 22.51
C ILE A 40 -7.41 8.56 21.59
N GLY A 41 -6.48 8.32 20.67
CA GLY A 41 -6.04 9.30 19.67
C GLY A 41 -5.16 10.43 20.18
N LYS A 42 -4.61 10.35 21.42
CA LYS A 42 -3.66 11.32 21.97
C LYS A 42 -2.23 10.97 21.57
N LEU A 43 -1.96 11.05 20.28
CA LEU A 43 -0.73 10.53 19.69
C LEU A 43 0.53 11.18 20.25
N GLU A 44 0.60 12.51 20.35
CA GLU A 44 1.76 13.23 20.89
C GLU A 44 2.10 12.78 22.32
N TYR A 45 1.08 12.62 23.17
CA TYR A 45 1.29 12.15 24.53
C TYR A 45 1.73 10.67 24.56
N ALA A 46 1.22 9.84 23.66
CA ALA A 46 1.66 8.44 23.53
C ALA A 46 3.14 8.36 23.15
N LEU A 47 3.60 9.15 22.18
CA LEU A 47 5.00 9.20 21.75
C LEU A 47 5.92 9.62 22.91
N GLU A 48 5.54 10.62 23.68
CA GLU A 48 6.31 11.07 24.86
C GLU A 48 6.38 9.97 25.93
N CYS A 49 5.28 9.26 26.17
CA CYS A 49 5.25 8.14 27.11
C CYS A 49 6.18 6.99 26.67
N PHE A 50 6.13 6.58 25.40
CA PHE A 50 7.01 5.52 24.89
C PHE A 50 8.48 5.94 24.93
N ARG A 51 8.80 7.18 24.57
CA ARG A 51 10.15 7.72 24.67
C ARG A 51 10.69 7.62 26.10
N ARG A 52 9.89 8.07 27.09
CA ARG A 52 10.27 7.99 28.52
C ARG A 52 10.39 6.55 29.03
N ALA A 53 9.51 5.65 28.57
CA ALA A 53 9.61 4.25 28.91
C ALA A 53 10.96 3.67 28.44
N LEU A 54 11.36 3.95 27.19
CA LEU A 54 12.61 3.45 26.60
C LEU A 54 13.87 4.09 27.23
N GLU A 55 13.79 5.28 27.80
CA GLU A 55 14.86 5.88 28.59
C GLU A 55 15.12 5.12 29.91
N LEU A 56 14.07 4.51 30.46
CA LEU A 56 14.17 3.73 31.70
C LEU A 56 14.63 2.30 31.46
N ARG A 57 14.15 1.69 30.38
CA ARG A 57 14.48 0.31 30.01
C ARG A 57 14.35 0.13 28.50
N ASP A 58 15.40 -0.43 27.93
CA ASP A 58 15.32 -0.89 26.54
C ASP A 58 14.43 -2.14 26.47
N ASP A 59 13.32 -2.05 25.75
CA ASP A 59 12.29 -3.09 25.64
C ASP A 59 11.82 -3.21 24.20
N MET A 60 12.09 -4.36 23.62
CA MET A 60 11.76 -4.62 22.20
C MET A 60 10.28 -4.40 21.87
N GLU A 61 9.39 -4.88 22.72
CA GLU A 61 7.94 -4.70 22.52
C GLU A 61 7.55 -3.22 22.54
N THR A 62 8.12 -2.45 23.49
CA THR A 62 7.87 -1.00 23.55
C THR A 62 8.41 -0.29 22.31
N ARG A 63 9.58 -0.70 21.77
CA ARG A 63 10.12 -0.15 20.52
C ARG A 63 9.20 -0.41 19.35
N LEU A 64 8.64 -1.61 19.20
CA LEU A 64 7.71 -1.96 18.14
C LEU A 64 6.43 -1.12 18.21
N ILE A 65 5.86 -0.97 19.42
CA ILE A 65 4.67 -0.14 19.61
C ILE A 65 4.99 1.35 19.34
N TYR A 66 6.16 1.80 19.77
CA TYR A 66 6.61 3.18 19.53
C TYR A 66 6.83 3.45 18.04
N ALA A 67 7.45 2.53 17.30
CA ALA A 67 7.62 2.63 15.86
C ALA A 67 6.25 2.76 15.15
N ASN A 68 5.27 1.93 15.52
CA ASN A 68 3.91 2.03 14.96
C ASN A 68 3.24 3.37 15.28
N ALA A 69 3.46 3.92 16.47
CA ALA A 69 2.95 5.24 16.84
C ALA A 69 3.63 6.36 16.04
N LEU A 70 4.95 6.25 15.78
CA LEU A 70 5.71 7.18 14.95
C LEU A 70 5.23 7.16 13.50
N VAL A 71 4.96 5.98 12.92
CA VAL A 71 4.32 5.86 11.60
C VAL A 71 2.98 6.59 11.58
N SER A 72 2.14 6.38 12.60
CA SER A 72 0.85 7.07 12.72
C SER A 72 0.98 8.59 12.84
N ALA A 73 2.11 9.08 13.35
CA ALA A 73 2.46 10.50 13.42
C ALA A 73 3.15 11.02 12.15
N ASN A 74 3.33 10.17 11.14
CA ASN A 74 4.11 10.45 9.93
C ASN A 74 5.59 10.79 10.20
N ASP A 75 6.15 10.31 11.32
CA ASP A 75 7.58 10.35 11.64
C ASP A 75 8.23 9.05 11.20
N LEU A 76 8.42 8.91 9.88
CA LEU A 76 8.92 7.67 9.29
C LEU A 76 10.38 7.40 9.66
N GLU A 77 11.21 8.44 9.74
CA GLU A 77 12.61 8.33 10.14
C GLU A 77 12.76 7.88 11.60
N GLY A 78 11.95 8.43 12.49
CA GLY A 78 11.89 7.98 13.88
C GLY A 78 11.45 6.52 13.99
N ALA A 79 10.49 6.08 13.18
CA ALA A 79 10.06 4.68 13.12
C ALA A 79 11.18 3.75 12.65
N ILE A 80 11.90 4.13 11.58
CA ILE A 80 13.08 3.39 11.08
C ILE A 80 14.12 3.25 12.19
N GLU A 81 14.45 4.33 12.91
CA GLU A 81 15.41 4.28 14.00
C GLU A 81 15.02 3.25 15.07
N GLN A 82 13.73 3.19 15.46
CA GLN A 82 13.29 2.23 16.46
C GLN A 82 13.34 0.78 15.93
N LEU A 83 12.93 0.54 14.69
CA LEU A 83 12.95 -0.80 14.10
C LEU A 83 14.39 -1.28 13.83
N GLU A 84 15.32 -0.41 13.45
CA GLU A 84 16.73 -0.76 13.32
C GLU A 84 17.33 -1.22 14.67
N LYS A 85 16.99 -0.57 15.78
CA LYS A 85 17.40 -1.02 17.12
C LYS A 85 16.80 -2.38 17.48
N VAL A 86 15.58 -2.69 17.01
CA VAL A 86 15.03 -4.04 17.17
C VAL A 86 15.79 -5.04 16.31
N ARG A 87 16.12 -4.69 15.05
CA ARG A 87 16.89 -5.54 14.14
C ARG A 87 18.28 -5.87 14.67
N GLU A 88 18.95 -4.94 15.36
CA GLU A 88 20.25 -5.21 16.01
C GLU A 88 20.17 -6.34 17.04
N THR A 89 19.04 -6.50 17.74
CA THR A 89 18.84 -7.52 18.78
C THR A 89 18.14 -8.77 18.27
N ALA A 90 17.34 -8.65 17.21
CA ALA A 90 16.57 -9.72 16.59
C ALA A 90 16.67 -9.64 15.05
N PRO A 91 17.83 -9.93 14.45
CA PRO A 91 18.09 -9.74 13.02
C PRO A 91 17.28 -10.68 12.11
N ASP A 92 16.74 -11.76 12.66
CA ASP A 92 15.93 -12.77 11.99
C ASP A 92 14.41 -12.54 12.14
N ASN A 93 14.01 -11.43 12.73
CA ASN A 93 12.59 -11.07 12.85
C ASN A 93 12.05 -10.59 11.49
N LYS A 94 11.37 -11.51 10.78
CA LYS A 94 10.80 -11.25 9.44
C LYS A 94 9.83 -10.06 9.41
N GLU A 95 8.99 -9.91 10.44
CA GLU A 95 8.04 -8.80 10.52
C GLU A 95 8.77 -7.45 10.58
N VAL A 96 9.84 -7.36 11.36
CA VAL A 96 10.67 -6.15 11.44
C VAL A 96 11.35 -5.85 10.11
N LEU A 97 11.87 -6.88 9.43
CA LEU A 97 12.50 -6.69 8.12
C LEU A 97 11.49 -6.20 7.07
N LEU A 98 10.28 -6.75 7.03
CA LEU A 98 9.24 -6.31 6.11
C LEU A 98 8.77 -4.88 6.41
N ASN A 99 8.60 -4.53 7.68
CA ASN A 99 8.23 -3.18 8.09
C ASN A 99 9.34 -2.16 7.75
N LEU A 100 10.61 -2.52 7.95
CA LEU A 100 11.74 -1.68 7.51
C LEU A 100 11.78 -1.51 6.00
N ALA A 101 11.56 -2.57 5.23
CA ALA A 101 11.51 -2.49 3.78
C ALA A 101 10.40 -1.53 3.30
N GLU A 102 9.22 -1.59 3.92
CA GLU A 102 8.12 -0.65 3.60
C GLU A 102 8.47 0.79 3.95
N LEU A 103 9.07 1.04 5.12
CA LEU A 103 9.46 2.39 5.54
C LEU A 103 10.59 2.95 4.67
N TYR A 104 11.58 2.14 4.32
CA TYR A 104 12.62 2.53 3.38
C TYR A 104 12.09 2.79 1.98
N PHE A 105 11.03 2.09 1.55
CA PHE A 105 10.33 2.40 0.31
C PHE A 105 9.64 3.77 0.36
N GLN A 106 8.90 4.05 1.45
CA GLN A 106 8.18 5.31 1.63
C GLN A 106 9.10 6.53 1.75
N THR A 107 10.31 6.32 2.27
CA THR A 107 11.36 7.36 2.40
C THR A 107 12.34 7.37 1.21
N GLU A 108 12.04 6.61 0.15
CA GLU A 108 12.85 6.50 -1.07
C GLU A 108 14.30 6.04 -0.83
N GLN A 109 14.55 5.36 0.30
CA GLN A 109 15.86 4.81 0.68
C GLN A 109 16.04 3.41 0.04
N TYR A 110 16.06 3.34 -1.29
CA TYR A 110 16.01 2.08 -2.02
C TYR A 110 17.22 1.17 -1.83
N GLU A 111 18.41 1.71 -1.52
CA GLU A 111 19.59 0.90 -1.23
C GLU A 111 19.42 0.14 0.08
N GLN A 112 18.98 0.82 1.13
CA GLN A 112 18.70 0.20 2.43
C GLN A 112 17.55 -0.80 2.32
N MET A 113 16.52 -0.47 1.55
CA MET A 113 15.41 -1.39 1.27
C MET A 113 15.91 -2.68 0.62
N GLU A 114 16.77 -2.58 -0.40
CA GLU A 114 17.33 -3.75 -1.10
C GLU A 114 18.16 -4.63 -0.14
N ASP A 115 18.97 -4.02 0.72
CA ASP A 115 19.75 -4.75 1.74
C ASP A 115 18.84 -5.49 2.72
N ILE A 116 17.79 -4.86 3.20
CA ILE A 116 16.81 -5.47 4.12
C ILE A 116 16.04 -6.63 3.43
N CYS A 117 15.58 -6.42 2.21
CA CYS A 117 14.89 -7.47 1.45
C CYS A 117 15.83 -8.66 1.20
N ASN A 118 17.09 -8.42 0.86
CA ASN A 118 18.08 -9.48 0.68
C ASN A 118 18.33 -10.23 1.99
N ALA A 119 18.38 -9.55 3.13
CA ALA A 119 18.48 -10.20 4.44
C ALA A 119 17.25 -11.07 4.74
N ALA A 120 16.04 -10.60 4.43
CA ALA A 120 14.81 -11.37 4.58
C ALA A 120 14.82 -12.64 3.69
N LEU A 121 15.25 -12.53 2.43
CA LEU A 121 15.36 -13.66 1.50
C LEU A 121 16.44 -14.68 1.88
N GLN A 122 17.47 -14.26 2.62
CA GLN A 122 18.43 -15.20 3.19
C GLN A 122 17.85 -16.07 4.31
N LEU A 123 16.82 -15.57 5.01
CA LEU A 123 16.09 -16.34 6.02
C LEU A 123 15.04 -17.25 5.38
N ASP A 124 14.38 -16.76 4.36
CA ASP A 124 13.34 -17.48 3.63
C ASP A 124 13.25 -16.95 2.19
N ASP A 125 13.83 -17.70 1.26
CA ASP A 125 13.83 -17.36 -0.16
C ASP A 125 12.47 -17.55 -0.85
N SER A 126 11.52 -18.13 -0.13
CA SER A 126 10.15 -18.34 -0.58
C SER A 126 9.16 -17.30 -0.10
N GLU A 127 9.60 -16.26 0.63
CA GLU A 127 8.73 -15.22 1.19
C GLU A 127 8.15 -14.29 0.10
N PRO A 128 6.86 -14.45 -0.28
CA PRO A 128 6.28 -13.69 -1.40
C PRO A 128 6.20 -12.19 -1.12
N ALA A 129 5.98 -11.80 0.13
CA ALA A 129 5.89 -10.38 0.50
C ALA A 129 7.22 -9.66 0.24
N THR A 130 8.36 -10.31 0.49
CA THR A 130 9.68 -9.72 0.22
C THR A 130 9.90 -9.50 -1.28
N HIS A 131 9.54 -10.48 -2.12
CA HIS A 131 9.60 -10.32 -3.58
C HIS A 131 8.67 -9.20 -4.06
N TYR A 132 7.48 -9.09 -3.50
CA TYR A 132 6.56 -8.00 -3.83
C TYR A 132 7.12 -6.62 -3.45
N GLN A 133 7.77 -6.50 -2.31
CA GLN A 133 8.46 -5.26 -1.91
C GLN A 133 9.58 -4.89 -2.89
N LEU A 134 10.40 -5.86 -3.30
CA LEU A 134 11.42 -5.64 -4.33
C LEU A 134 10.80 -5.22 -5.67
N ALA A 135 9.67 -5.81 -6.06
CA ALA A 135 8.96 -5.42 -7.29
C ALA A 135 8.52 -3.95 -7.24
N LYS A 136 7.96 -3.49 -6.13
CA LYS A 136 7.60 -2.07 -5.91
C LYS A 136 8.82 -1.16 -6.05
N MET A 137 9.93 -1.53 -5.44
CA MET A 137 11.18 -0.78 -5.50
C MET A 137 11.72 -0.69 -6.94
N TYR A 138 11.78 -1.80 -7.67
CA TYR A 138 12.24 -1.80 -9.06
C TYR A 138 11.32 -0.99 -9.96
N LYS A 139 10.00 -1.04 -9.76
CA LYS A 139 9.04 -0.17 -10.44
C LYS A 139 9.36 1.31 -10.19
N ALA A 140 9.58 1.70 -8.93
CA ALA A 140 9.91 3.07 -8.57
C ALA A 140 11.25 3.55 -9.18
N LYS A 141 12.23 2.65 -9.31
CA LYS A 141 13.51 2.90 -10.01
C LYS A 141 13.38 2.90 -11.54
N GLY A 142 12.22 2.57 -12.11
CA GLY A 142 11.99 2.46 -13.55
C GLY A 142 12.53 1.18 -14.19
N ASP A 143 12.99 0.21 -13.40
CA ASP A 143 13.43 -1.10 -13.88
C ASP A 143 12.23 -2.07 -13.96
N MET A 144 11.45 -1.91 -15.01
CA MET A 144 10.23 -2.72 -15.21
C MET A 144 10.52 -4.21 -15.38
N ILE A 145 11.66 -4.57 -15.98
CA ILE A 145 12.03 -5.98 -16.22
C ILE A 145 12.26 -6.68 -14.86
N SER A 146 13.06 -6.07 -13.99
CA SER A 146 13.31 -6.61 -12.66
C SER A 146 12.03 -6.62 -11.83
N ALA A 147 11.19 -5.59 -11.93
CA ALA A 147 9.91 -5.52 -11.25
C ALA A 147 8.99 -6.69 -11.64
N VAL A 148 8.81 -6.97 -12.94
CA VAL A 148 8.02 -8.12 -13.45
C VAL A 148 8.61 -9.46 -12.98
N ALA A 149 9.94 -9.59 -12.99
CA ALA A 149 10.60 -10.80 -12.50
C ALA A 149 10.31 -11.04 -11.01
N GLN A 150 10.36 -9.99 -10.19
CA GLN A 150 10.07 -10.09 -8.76
C GLN A 150 8.58 -10.37 -8.49
N CYS A 151 7.65 -9.76 -9.21
CA CYS A 151 6.23 -10.13 -9.14
C CYS A 151 6.03 -11.61 -9.49
N THR A 152 6.71 -12.11 -10.53
CA THR A 152 6.61 -13.51 -10.95
C THR A 152 7.12 -14.46 -9.85
N LEU A 153 8.20 -14.10 -9.15
CA LEU A 153 8.69 -14.86 -8.01
C LEU A 153 7.67 -14.84 -6.86
N ALA A 154 7.11 -13.68 -6.52
CA ALA A 154 6.08 -13.56 -5.50
C ALA A 154 4.87 -14.47 -5.78
N ILE A 155 4.40 -14.49 -7.03
CA ILE A 155 3.27 -15.30 -7.47
C ILE A 155 3.59 -16.81 -7.43
N SER A 156 4.79 -17.20 -7.87
CA SER A 156 5.17 -18.62 -8.00
C SER A 156 5.40 -19.34 -6.67
N LYS A 157 5.48 -18.61 -5.56
CA LYS A 157 5.80 -19.14 -4.24
C LYS A 157 4.56 -19.52 -3.40
N LEU A 158 3.37 -19.20 -3.88
CA LEU A 158 2.12 -19.45 -3.17
C LEU A 158 1.23 -20.44 -3.95
N ASP A 159 0.49 -21.25 -3.18
CA ASP A 159 -0.57 -22.10 -3.73
C ASP A 159 -1.83 -21.27 -4.04
N GLU A 160 -2.07 -20.20 -3.29
CA GLU A 160 -3.17 -19.27 -3.49
C GLU A 160 -2.68 -18.01 -4.23
N PRO A 161 -3.51 -17.41 -5.11
CA PRO A 161 -3.11 -16.21 -5.84
C PRO A 161 -2.83 -15.01 -4.92
N PHE A 162 -1.69 -14.37 -5.12
CA PHE A 162 -1.32 -13.12 -4.44
C PHE A 162 -1.80 -11.95 -5.29
N ALA A 163 -3.00 -11.45 -5.00
CA ALA A 163 -3.71 -10.48 -5.81
C ALA A 163 -2.88 -9.21 -6.09
N GLU A 164 -2.21 -8.66 -5.07
CA GLU A 164 -1.40 -7.45 -5.20
C GLU A 164 -0.21 -7.63 -6.16
N ALA A 165 0.42 -8.82 -6.16
CA ALA A 165 1.52 -9.11 -7.06
C ALA A 165 1.04 -9.31 -8.51
N TYR A 166 -0.11 -9.95 -8.72
CA TYR A 166 -0.75 -10.05 -10.03
C TYR A 166 -1.16 -8.67 -10.55
N TYR A 167 -1.79 -7.85 -9.72
CA TYR A 167 -2.21 -6.50 -10.09
C TYR A 167 -1.03 -5.61 -10.49
N LEU A 168 0.04 -5.62 -9.68
CA LEU A 168 1.25 -4.89 -9.99
C LEU A 168 1.90 -5.38 -11.29
N ARG A 169 1.96 -6.71 -11.50
CA ARG A 169 2.53 -7.28 -12.72
C ARG A 169 1.71 -6.92 -13.95
N ALA A 170 0.39 -6.97 -13.85
CA ALA A 170 -0.50 -6.55 -14.93
C ALA A 170 -0.29 -5.08 -15.31
N GLN A 171 -0.16 -4.17 -14.34
CA GLN A 171 0.16 -2.77 -14.60
C GLN A 171 1.49 -2.62 -15.35
N LEU A 172 2.55 -3.30 -14.89
CA LEU A 172 3.86 -3.28 -15.53
C LEU A 172 3.82 -3.84 -16.96
N LEU A 173 3.08 -4.93 -17.16
CA LEU A 173 2.90 -5.54 -18.47
C LEU A 173 2.13 -4.61 -19.42
N MET A 174 1.13 -3.86 -18.93
CA MET A 174 0.44 -2.82 -19.69
C MET A 174 1.41 -1.73 -20.15
N GLU A 175 2.25 -1.21 -19.24
CA GLU A 175 3.27 -0.22 -19.58
C GLU A 175 4.30 -0.76 -20.60
N MET A 176 4.60 -2.06 -20.55
CA MET A 176 5.47 -2.77 -21.51
C MET A 176 4.76 -3.20 -22.79
N GLN A 177 3.49 -2.86 -22.97
CA GLN A 177 2.63 -3.23 -24.11
C GLN A 177 2.44 -4.75 -24.28
N GLN A 178 2.59 -5.52 -23.20
CA GLN A 178 2.33 -6.96 -23.14
C GLN A 178 0.88 -7.20 -22.69
N TYR A 179 -0.06 -6.77 -23.50
CA TYR A 179 -1.47 -6.67 -23.14
C TYR A 179 -2.16 -8.01 -22.89
N THR A 180 -1.77 -9.04 -23.62
CA THR A 180 -2.35 -10.38 -23.46
C THR A 180 -1.97 -11.01 -22.13
N GLU A 181 -0.70 -10.84 -21.73
CA GLU A 181 -0.19 -11.31 -20.46
C GLU A 181 -0.79 -10.50 -19.30
N ALA A 182 -0.94 -9.18 -19.47
CA ALA A 182 -1.62 -8.32 -18.51
C ALA A 182 -3.08 -8.74 -18.31
N GLU A 183 -3.81 -8.99 -19.42
CA GLU A 183 -5.19 -9.45 -19.36
C GLU A 183 -5.31 -10.77 -18.58
N ALA A 184 -4.41 -11.72 -18.82
CA ALA A 184 -4.40 -13.01 -18.13
C ALA A 184 -4.19 -12.84 -16.61
N ASP A 185 -3.32 -11.94 -16.18
CA ASP A 185 -3.11 -11.63 -14.76
C ASP A 185 -4.37 -11.03 -14.12
N VAL A 186 -5.00 -10.08 -14.80
CA VAL A 186 -6.24 -9.45 -14.32
C VAL A 186 -7.37 -10.48 -14.22
N ASP A 187 -7.46 -11.42 -15.15
CA ASP A 187 -8.46 -12.49 -15.10
C ASP A 187 -8.31 -13.38 -13.87
N VAL A 188 -7.07 -13.63 -13.40
CA VAL A 188 -6.83 -14.37 -12.16
C VAL A 188 -7.39 -13.62 -10.95
N ILE A 189 -7.11 -12.33 -10.82
CA ILE A 189 -7.55 -11.56 -9.65
C ILE A 189 -9.06 -11.25 -9.67
N LEU A 190 -9.67 -11.14 -10.83
CA LEU A 190 -11.13 -11.02 -10.96
C LEU A 190 -11.87 -12.31 -10.57
N GLN A 191 -11.22 -13.48 -10.58
CA GLN A 191 -11.80 -14.71 -10.02
C GLN A 191 -11.83 -14.68 -8.49
N LEU A 192 -10.97 -13.87 -7.84
CA LEU A 192 -10.95 -13.69 -6.39
C LEU A 192 -11.96 -12.65 -5.93
N ASP A 193 -12.08 -11.56 -6.69
CA ASP A 193 -12.99 -10.45 -6.42
C ASP A 193 -13.53 -9.89 -7.74
N GLU A 194 -14.69 -10.39 -8.16
CA GLU A 194 -15.32 -10.04 -9.44
C GLU A 194 -15.97 -8.63 -9.44
N GLU A 195 -16.12 -8.01 -8.26
CA GLU A 195 -16.71 -6.69 -8.08
C GLU A 195 -15.66 -5.62 -7.72
N ASN A 196 -14.38 -5.92 -7.82
CA ASN A 196 -13.32 -4.95 -7.59
C ASN A 196 -13.24 -3.95 -8.75
N ASP A 197 -13.52 -2.69 -8.45
CA ASP A 197 -13.56 -1.63 -9.46
C ASP A 197 -12.19 -1.34 -10.09
N GLU A 198 -11.10 -1.42 -9.33
CA GLU A 198 -9.73 -1.24 -9.86
C GLU A 198 -9.35 -2.37 -10.83
N TYR A 199 -9.69 -3.63 -10.51
CA TYR A 199 -9.40 -4.77 -11.39
C TYR A 199 -10.24 -4.70 -12.66
N LEU A 200 -11.51 -4.31 -12.56
CA LEU A 200 -12.38 -4.12 -13.72
C LEU A 200 -11.92 -2.95 -14.60
N MET A 201 -11.43 -1.86 -14.00
CA MET A 201 -10.82 -0.76 -14.75
C MET A 201 -9.63 -1.25 -15.56
N LEU A 202 -8.69 -1.95 -14.92
CA LEU A 202 -7.50 -2.49 -15.59
C LEU A 202 -7.87 -3.52 -16.67
N LYS A 203 -8.89 -4.37 -16.42
CA LYS A 203 -9.41 -5.29 -17.44
C LYS A 203 -9.94 -4.54 -18.66
N GLY A 204 -10.72 -3.49 -18.43
CA GLY A 204 -11.22 -2.62 -19.51
C GLY A 204 -10.10 -2.01 -20.33
N GLU A 205 -9.04 -1.53 -19.67
CA GLU A 205 -7.85 -0.99 -20.33
C GLU A 205 -7.09 -2.04 -21.15
N CYS A 206 -6.95 -3.26 -20.64
CA CYS A 206 -6.39 -4.39 -21.40
C CYS A 206 -7.25 -4.68 -22.65
N CYS A 207 -8.57 -4.72 -22.49
CA CYS A 207 -9.49 -4.99 -23.59
C CYS A 207 -9.43 -3.89 -24.67
N GLU A 208 -9.33 -2.62 -24.29
CA GLU A 208 -9.14 -1.53 -25.26
C GLU A 208 -7.82 -1.71 -26.03
N ALA A 209 -6.71 -1.97 -25.34
CA ALA A 209 -5.42 -2.16 -25.96
C ALA A 209 -5.39 -3.38 -26.92
N LEU A 210 -6.18 -4.40 -26.61
CA LEU A 210 -6.39 -5.59 -27.44
C LEU A 210 -7.46 -5.44 -28.52
N GLN A 211 -8.01 -4.22 -28.70
CA GLN A 211 -9.08 -3.92 -29.66
C GLN A 211 -10.36 -4.74 -29.44
N LYS A 212 -10.73 -4.94 -28.19
CA LYS A 212 -11.96 -5.62 -27.74
C LYS A 212 -12.96 -4.60 -27.11
N PRO A 213 -13.52 -3.65 -27.88
CA PRO A 213 -14.28 -2.54 -27.32
C PRO A 213 -15.57 -2.98 -26.61
N GLU A 214 -16.20 -4.07 -27.01
CA GLU A 214 -17.42 -4.57 -26.37
C GLU A 214 -17.11 -5.09 -24.95
N GLU A 215 -16.02 -5.85 -24.79
CA GLU A 215 -15.58 -6.35 -23.47
C GLU A 215 -15.15 -5.18 -22.57
N ALA A 216 -14.45 -4.18 -23.12
CA ALA A 216 -14.08 -2.97 -22.39
C ALA A 216 -15.33 -2.20 -21.87
N LYS A 217 -16.35 -2.02 -22.72
CA LYS A 217 -17.62 -1.40 -22.32
C LYS A 217 -18.31 -2.15 -21.19
N GLU A 218 -18.31 -3.48 -21.23
CA GLU A 218 -18.87 -4.30 -20.16
C GLU A 218 -18.14 -4.05 -18.82
N CYS A 219 -16.80 -4.03 -18.84
CA CYS A 219 -16.00 -3.76 -17.66
C CYS A 219 -16.30 -2.37 -17.07
N TYR A 220 -16.25 -1.31 -17.88
CA TYR A 220 -16.51 0.06 -17.40
C TYR A 220 -17.96 0.26 -16.95
N THR A 221 -18.93 -0.42 -17.58
CA THR A 221 -20.32 -0.38 -17.13
C THR A 221 -20.48 -1.05 -15.76
N LYS A 222 -19.76 -2.14 -15.49
CA LYS A 222 -19.72 -2.76 -14.16
C LYS A 222 -19.09 -1.82 -13.13
N VAL A 223 -17.94 -1.21 -13.46
CA VAL A 223 -17.29 -0.21 -12.58
C VAL A 223 -18.26 0.90 -12.21
N LYS A 224 -18.92 1.51 -13.20
CA LYS A 224 -19.91 2.55 -12.98
C LYS A 224 -21.06 2.12 -12.07
N THR A 225 -21.43 0.83 -12.10
CA THR A 225 -22.51 0.27 -11.28
C THR A 225 -22.05 0.03 -9.83
N ILE A 226 -20.82 -0.47 -9.65
CA ILE A 226 -20.26 -0.82 -8.35
C ILE A 226 -19.79 0.45 -7.62
N ASN A 227 -19.03 1.30 -8.31
CA ASN A 227 -18.50 2.53 -7.78
C ASN A 227 -18.78 3.71 -8.73
N PRO A 228 -19.91 4.40 -8.59
CA PRO A 228 -20.27 5.52 -9.44
C PRO A 228 -19.31 6.72 -9.41
N TYR A 229 -18.39 6.77 -8.43
CA TYR A 229 -17.44 7.87 -8.30
C TYR A 229 -16.15 7.68 -9.10
N VAL A 230 -15.98 6.56 -9.79
CA VAL A 230 -14.87 6.32 -10.72
C VAL A 230 -15.15 7.04 -12.05
N THR A 231 -14.85 8.34 -12.10
CA THR A 231 -15.14 9.20 -13.27
C THR A 231 -14.44 8.72 -14.54
N ASN A 232 -13.25 8.11 -14.40
CA ASN A 232 -12.52 7.56 -15.53
C ASN A 232 -13.32 6.47 -16.29
N ALA A 233 -14.16 5.68 -15.60
CA ALA A 233 -15.01 4.71 -16.28
C ALA A 233 -16.01 5.37 -17.24
N TYR A 234 -16.58 6.52 -16.87
CA TYR A 234 -17.49 7.28 -17.73
C TYR A 234 -16.76 7.90 -18.93
N LEU A 235 -15.56 8.43 -18.71
CA LEU A 235 -14.73 8.99 -19.79
C LEU A 235 -14.36 7.92 -20.80
N ARG A 236 -13.92 6.74 -20.34
CA ARG A 236 -13.58 5.59 -21.20
C ARG A 236 -14.80 5.09 -21.99
N LEU A 237 -15.97 4.92 -21.33
CA LEU A 237 -17.21 4.58 -22.00
C LEU A 237 -17.60 5.62 -23.07
N GLY A 238 -17.51 6.90 -22.71
CA GLY A 238 -17.79 8.00 -23.64
C GLY A 238 -16.89 7.95 -24.87
N ALA A 239 -15.60 7.70 -24.67
CA ALA A 239 -14.65 7.61 -25.77
C ALA A 239 -14.93 6.43 -26.71
N ILE A 240 -15.25 5.25 -26.17
CA ILE A 240 -15.62 4.09 -27.00
C ILE A 240 -16.90 4.40 -27.80
N LEU A 241 -17.92 5.01 -27.16
CA LEU A 241 -19.16 5.40 -27.85
C LEU A 241 -18.94 6.45 -28.95
N MET A 242 -17.99 7.39 -28.71
CA MET A 242 -17.58 8.36 -29.75
C MET A 242 -16.96 7.67 -30.95
N ALA A 243 -16.06 6.69 -30.72
CA ALA A 243 -15.44 5.91 -31.79
C ALA A 243 -16.48 5.11 -32.59
N GLU A 244 -17.58 4.69 -31.95
CA GLU A 244 -18.73 4.04 -32.60
C GLU A 244 -19.66 5.04 -33.35
N GLY A 245 -19.40 6.33 -33.29
CA GLY A 245 -20.25 7.39 -33.89
C GLY A 245 -21.51 7.74 -33.08
N LYS A 246 -21.67 7.22 -31.85
CA LYS A 246 -22.81 7.44 -30.95
C LYS A 246 -22.59 8.69 -30.07
N LYS A 247 -22.47 9.86 -30.72
CA LYS A 247 -22.09 11.13 -30.07
C LYS A 247 -23.01 11.54 -28.92
N ASP A 248 -24.33 11.43 -29.13
CA ASP A 248 -25.33 11.84 -28.12
C ASP A 248 -25.27 10.94 -26.86
N GLU A 249 -25.07 9.63 -27.05
CA GLU A 249 -24.94 8.69 -25.95
C GLU A 249 -23.61 8.93 -25.17
N ALA A 250 -22.54 9.19 -25.90
CA ALA A 250 -21.24 9.51 -25.34
C ALA A 250 -21.30 10.76 -24.45
N ALA A 251 -21.87 11.87 -24.99
CA ALA A 251 -22.03 13.11 -24.24
C ALA A 251 -22.85 12.90 -22.94
N LYS A 252 -23.95 12.14 -23.04
CA LYS A 252 -24.78 11.84 -21.86
C LYS A 252 -24.04 11.05 -20.78
N ILE A 253 -23.25 10.05 -21.15
CA ILE A 253 -22.48 9.23 -20.20
C ILE A 253 -21.41 10.09 -19.50
N VAL A 254 -20.68 10.91 -20.24
CA VAL A 254 -19.63 11.77 -19.67
C VAL A 254 -20.24 12.84 -18.76
N GLU A 255 -21.37 13.46 -19.16
CA GLU A 255 -22.10 14.42 -18.33
C GLU A 255 -22.55 13.78 -17.01
N GLU A 256 -23.07 12.54 -17.04
CA GLU A 256 -23.44 11.79 -15.84
C GLU A 256 -22.24 11.62 -14.88
N GLY A 257 -21.07 11.23 -15.38
CA GLY A 257 -19.87 11.08 -14.58
C GLY A 257 -19.38 12.39 -13.97
N LEU A 258 -19.38 13.47 -14.75
CA LEU A 258 -18.95 14.79 -14.28
C LEU A 258 -19.89 15.37 -13.21
N GLN A 259 -21.19 15.06 -13.24
CA GLN A 259 -22.12 15.48 -12.20
C GLN A 259 -21.84 14.83 -10.83
N LEU A 260 -21.20 13.66 -10.81
CA LEU A 260 -20.84 12.94 -9.59
C LEU A 260 -19.49 13.41 -8.98
N ALA A 261 -18.66 14.07 -9.77
CA ALA A 261 -17.36 14.59 -9.35
C ALA A 261 -17.27 16.13 -9.51
N PRO A 262 -17.98 16.90 -8.68
CA PRO A 262 -18.06 18.36 -8.81
C PRO A 262 -16.72 19.09 -8.63
N GLU A 263 -15.72 18.45 -8.04
CA GLU A 263 -14.37 19.01 -7.95
C GLU A 263 -13.64 18.98 -9.30
N GLU A 264 -13.84 17.95 -10.11
CA GLU A 264 -13.33 17.86 -11.47
C GLU A 264 -14.04 18.85 -12.41
N LEU A 265 -15.33 19.11 -12.15
CA LEU A 265 -16.10 20.14 -12.84
C LEU A 265 -15.56 21.59 -12.63
N LYS A 266 -14.87 21.88 -11.53
CA LYS A 266 -14.29 23.21 -11.27
C LYS A 266 -13.19 23.56 -12.26
N ASN A 267 -12.55 22.59 -12.86
CA ASN A 267 -11.53 22.77 -13.90
C ASN A 267 -12.13 22.96 -15.27
N VAL A 268 -13.41 22.62 -15.47
CA VAL A 268 -14.20 22.88 -16.66
C VAL A 268 -14.91 24.21 -16.43
N ASN A 269 -14.43 25.30 -16.99
CA ASN A 269 -14.93 26.68 -16.84
C ASN A 269 -16.44 26.85 -17.11
N GLY A 270 -17.32 26.22 -16.34
CA GLY A 270 -18.76 26.51 -16.21
C GLY A 270 -19.63 26.46 -17.47
N GLU A 271 -19.07 26.19 -18.63
CA GLU A 271 -19.77 26.05 -19.90
C GLU A 271 -19.62 24.61 -20.41
N TYR A 272 -20.75 23.92 -20.54
CA TYR A 272 -20.86 22.57 -21.11
C TYR A 272 -20.32 22.42 -22.54
N SER A 273 -19.82 23.51 -23.13
CA SER A 273 -19.18 23.56 -24.44
C SER A 273 -17.81 22.84 -24.51
N ASN A 274 -17.22 22.46 -23.36
CA ASN A 274 -15.92 21.80 -23.31
C ASN A 274 -15.97 20.28 -23.22
N VAL A 275 -17.15 19.66 -23.03
CA VAL A 275 -17.31 18.19 -22.98
C VAL A 275 -16.79 17.55 -24.27
N GLU A 276 -17.04 18.16 -25.43
CA GLU A 276 -16.51 17.69 -26.71
C GLU A 276 -14.97 17.76 -26.76
N GLN A 277 -14.38 18.81 -26.17
CA GLN A 277 -12.93 18.97 -26.13
C GLN A 277 -12.28 17.98 -25.19
N GLU A 278 -12.84 17.76 -23.99
CA GLU A 278 -12.34 16.81 -23.03
C GLU A 278 -12.52 15.36 -23.49
N MET A 279 -13.65 15.05 -24.14
CA MET A 279 -13.84 13.78 -24.82
C MET A 279 -12.84 13.56 -25.95
N HIS A 280 -12.51 14.61 -26.71
CA HIS A 280 -11.51 14.56 -27.77
C HIS A 280 -10.09 14.39 -27.21
N ASP A 281 -9.79 15.06 -26.11
CA ASP A 281 -8.48 14.96 -25.43
C ASP A 281 -8.32 13.60 -24.72
N ALA A 282 -9.38 13.07 -24.11
CA ALA A 282 -9.43 11.70 -23.62
C ALA A 282 -9.27 10.66 -24.76
N TYR A 283 -9.92 10.88 -25.88
CA TYR A 283 -9.76 10.04 -27.07
C TYR A 283 -8.32 10.08 -27.62
N LYS A 284 -7.69 11.27 -27.68
CA LYS A 284 -6.27 11.40 -28.06
C LYS A 284 -5.32 10.74 -27.06
N ALA A 285 -5.65 10.78 -25.77
CA ALA A 285 -4.86 10.11 -24.73
C ALA A 285 -4.98 8.57 -24.82
N MET A 286 -6.10 8.06 -25.36
CA MET A 286 -6.32 6.64 -25.62
C MET A 286 -5.74 6.14 -26.94
N ASP A 287 -5.35 7.03 -27.86
CA ASP A 287 -4.62 6.68 -29.10
C ASP A 287 -3.13 7.07 -29.00
N PRO A 288 -2.33 6.39 -28.16
CA PRO A 288 -0.89 6.68 -28.05
C PRO A 288 -0.10 6.32 -29.32
N LEU A 289 -0.73 5.62 -30.27
CA LEU A 289 -0.06 5.11 -31.47
C LEU A 289 -0.48 5.86 -32.75
N GLY A 290 -1.39 6.86 -32.67
CA GLY A 290 -1.75 7.71 -33.79
C GLY A 290 -2.34 6.95 -34.98
N PHE A 291 -3.04 5.87 -34.75
CA PHE A 291 -3.82 5.20 -35.81
C PHE A 291 -5.01 6.08 -36.14
N ASN A 292 -4.81 6.98 -37.10
CA ASN A 292 -5.84 7.75 -37.75
C ASN A 292 -6.98 6.83 -38.20
N VAL A 293 -7.98 6.64 -37.33
CA VAL A 293 -9.31 6.26 -37.79
C VAL A 293 -9.93 7.54 -38.29
N GLY A 294 -9.81 7.75 -39.60
CA GLY A 294 -10.31 8.93 -40.29
C GLY A 294 -11.79 9.15 -39.94
N ILE A 295 -12.06 10.37 -39.47
CA ILE A 295 -13.38 10.97 -39.47
C ILE A 295 -13.60 11.57 -40.87
#